data_6ed054637fcfb31dd68ae70f11a7a00e
#
_entry.id   6ed054637fcfb31dd68ae70f11a7a00e
#
_cell.length_a   1.000
_cell.length_b   1.000
_cell.length_c   1.000
_cell.angle_alpha   90.00
_cell.angle_beta   90.00
_cell.angle_gamma   90.00
#
_symmetry.space_group_name_H-M   'P 1'
#
loop_
_entity.id
_entity.type
_entity.pdbx_description
1 polymer ?
#
loop_
_entity_poly.entity_id
_entity_poly.type
_entity_poly.pdbx_seq_one_letter_code
_entity_poly.pdbx_strand_id
1 'polypeptide(L)'
;VYLTDPIPDMILNSDFFAVRNSLLLIDNPVLYPAWFLHAKKGNKTIREIRNVAFAYWLKNKHVIEYLLPNLIITLVVKSNPEFGQEIPYMNSDYSEYLVKVLADDYSEEKWNWIKKLTGIHKLTYKLSPDIEAEGTFYKALIENSIE
;
A
#
# COMPACT_ATOMS: atom_id res chain seq x y z
N VAL A 1 4.90 -5.90 3.99
CA VAL A 1 3.58 -6.46 3.71
C VAL A 1 3.45 -7.78 4.42
N TYR A 2 2.31 -8.03 5.04
CA TYR A 2 1.96 -9.28 5.67
C TYR A 2 0.73 -9.86 4.96
N LEU A 3 0.75 -11.14 4.63
CA LEU A 3 -0.32 -11.81 3.90
C LEU A 3 -1.02 -12.81 4.82
N THR A 4 -2.33 -12.72 4.93
CA THR A 4 -3.19 -13.71 5.61
C THR A 4 -3.91 -14.62 4.61
N ASP A 5 -3.95 -14.20 3.35
CA ASP A 5 -4.54 -14.95 2.24
C ASP A 5 -3.64 -14.87 0.99
N PRO A 6 -3.80 -15.76 0.02
CA PRO A 6 -3.15 -15.62 -1.28
C PRO A 6 -3.49 -14.28 -1.94
N ILE A 7 -2.54 -13.75 -2.72
CA ILE A 7 -2.80 -12.53 -3.50
C ILE A 7 -3.95 -12.81 -4.47
N PRO A 8 -5.01 -11.96 -4.46
CA PRO A 8 -6.18 -12.16 -5.33
C PRO A 8 -5.85 -12.24 -6.82
N ASP A 9 -6.53 -13.12 -7.54
CA ASP A 9 -6.37 -13.30 -8.99
C ASP A 9 -6.59 -12.00 -9.77
N MET A 10 -7.49 -11.14 -9.32
CA MET A 10 -7.71 -9.84 -9.96
C MET A 10 -6.45 -8.96 -9.97
N ILE A 11 -5.56 -9.13 -9.00
CA ILE A 11 -4.26 -8.44 -8.95
C ILE A 11 -3.26 -9.14 -9.87
N LEU A 12 -3.11 -10.45 -9.71
CA LEU A 12 -2.15 -11.25 -10.48
C LEU A 12 -2.41 -11.22 -11.98
N ASN A 13 -3.68 -11.16 -12.39
CA ASN A 13 -4.09 -11.12 -13.79
C ASN A 13 -4.11 -9.71 -14.38
N SER A 14 -4.08 -8.65 -13.55
CA SER A 14 -4.04 -7.28 -14.03
C SER A 14 -2.71 -6.95 -14.73
N ASP A 15 -2.74 -6.06 -15.69
CA ASP A 15 -1.52 -5.56 -16.32
C ASP A 15 -0.76 -4.58 -15.43
N PHE A 16 -1.52 -3.80 -14.65
CA PHE A 16 -1.00 -2.92 -13.60
C PHE A 16 -1.98 -2.88 -12.43
N PHE A 17 -1.44 -2.88 -11.22
CA PHE A 17 -2.22 -2.71 -10.00
C PHE A 17 -1.50 -1.79 -9.03
N ALA A 18 -2.28 -0.95 -8.38
CA ALA A 18 -1.90 -0.16 -7.21
C ALA A 18 -3.11 -0.07 -6.27
N VAL A 19 -2.89 -0.20 -4.98
CA VAL A 19 -3.93 0.08 -3.99
C VAL A 19 -4.40 1.52 -4.11
N ARG A 20 -5.64 1.79 -3.76
CA ARG A 20 -6.23 3.11 -3.90
C ARG A 20 -6.70 3.65 -2.55
N ASN A 21 -6.33 4.89 -2.24
CA ASN A 21 -6.83 5.60 -1.07
C ASN A 21 -8.33 5.89 -1.21
N SER A 22 -9.01 6.04 -0.08
CA SER A 22 -10.44 6.34 -0.05
C SER A 22 -10.77 7.59 -0.87
N LEU A 23 -11.81 7.48 -1.70
CA LEU A 23 -12.35 8.60 -2.47
C LEU A 23 -13.00 9.69 -1.60
N LEU A 24 -13.27 9.38 -0.33
CA LEU A 24 -13.85 10.34 0.61
C LEU A 24 -12.84 11.42 1.03
N LEU A 25 -11.54 11.20 0.79
CA LEU A 25 -10.49 12.18 1.01
C LEU A 25 -10.28 13.03 -0.25
N ILE A 26 -11.27 13.88 -0.56
CA ILE A 26 -11.30 14.69 -1.80
C ILE A 26 -10.04 15.52 -1.99
N ASP A 27 -9.45 16.02 -0.90
CA ASP A 27 -8.25 16.87 -0.92
C ASP A 27 -6.94 16.08 -0.82
N ASN A 28 -6.98 14.75 -0.76
CA ASN A 28 -5.77 13.95 -0.72
C ASN A 28 -5.10 13.89 -2.10
N PRO A 29 -3.92 14.52 -2.28
CA PRO A 29 -3.22 14.47 -3.55
C PRO A 29 -2.70 13.08 -3.90
N VAL A 30 -2.60 12.19 -2.91
CA VAL A 30 -2.16 10.79 -3.07
C VAL A 30 -3.36 9.89 -3.26
N LEU A 31 -3.64 9.53 -4.51
CA LEU A 31 -4.70 8.57 -4.83
C LEU A 31 -4.18 7.13 -4.82
N TYR A 32 -2.94 6.92 -5.26
CA TYR A 32 -2.30 5.61 -5.37
C TYR A 32 -1.02 5.57 -4.53
N PRO A 33 -1.06 5.01 -3.31
CA PRO A 33 0.14 4.83 -2.50
C PRO A 33 1.06 3.74 -3.07
N ALA A 34 2.37 3.96 -2.96
CA ALA A 34 3.41 3.14 -3.60
C ALA A 34 3.81 1.89 -2.79
N TRP A 35 3.14 1.59 -1.67
CA TRP A 35 3.57 0.51 -0.78
C TRP A 35 3.25 -0.89 -1.30
N PHE A 36 2.29 -1.03 -2.23
CA PHE A 36 1.96 -2.29 -2.88
C PHE A 36 1.58 -2.06 -4.35
N LEU A 37 2.40 -2.59 -5.24
CA LEU A 37 2.26 -2.46 -6.68
C LEU A 37 2.46 -3.82 -7.34
N HIS A 38 1.70 -4.06 -8.42
CA HIS A 38 1.95 -5.16 -9.34
C HIS A 38 1.97 -4.61 -10.77
N ALA A 39 2.84 -5.17 -11.60
CA ALA A 39 2.86 -4.86 -13.03
C ALA A 39 3.44 -6.04 -13.82
N LYS A 40 2.81 -6.39 -14.93
CA LYS A 40 3.37 -7.34 -15.88
C LYS A 40 4.61 -6.77 -16.57
N LYS A 41 5.50 -7.65 -17.00
CA LYS A 41 6.70 -7.27 -17.76
C LYS A 41 6.33 -6.44 -18.99
N GLY A 42 6.97 -5.27 -19.14
CA GLY A 42 6.74 -4.38 -20.27
C GLY A 42 5.52 -3.46 -20.14
N ASN A 43 4.83 -3.47 -18.98
CA ASN A 43 3.67 -2.62 -18.75
C ASN A 43 3.98 -1.13 -19.01
N LYS A 44 3.06 -0.45 -19.70
CA LYS A 44 3.23 0.96 -20.12
C LYS A 44 3.15 1.91 -18.93
N THR A 45 2.23 1.67 -17.99
CA THR A 45 2.02 2.54 -16.83
C THR A 45 3.27 2.59 -15.94
N ILE A 46 3.85 1.44 -15.57
CA ILE A 46 5.07 1.41 -14.74
C ILE A 46 6.27 2.03 -15.47
N ARG A 47 6.34 1.88 -16.80
CA ARG A 47 7.38 2.53 -17.61
C ARG A 47 7.24 4.05 -17.57
N GLU A 48 6.01 4.58 -17.65
CA GLU A 48 5.79 6.02 -17.59
C GLU A 48 6.07 6.58 -16.19
N ILE A 49 5.64 5.88 -15.13
CA ILE A 49 5.99 6.22 -13.73
C ILE A 49 7.51 6.33 -13.58
N ARG A 50 8.27 5.36 -14.10
CA ARG A 50 9.73 5.38 -14.08
C ARG A 50 10.29 6.59 -14.85
N ASN A 51 9.75 6.89 -16.04
CA ASN A 51 10.22 7.99 -16.88
C ASN A 51 10.01 9.34 -16.18
N VAL A 52 8.86 9.55 -15.56
CA VAL A 52 8.56 10.76 -14.77
C VAL A 52 9.51 10.86 -13.56
N ALA A 53 9.75 9.75 -12.86
CA ALA A 53 10.70 9.72 -11.74
C ALA A 53 12.13 10.07 -12.20
N PHE A 54 12.58 9.54 -13.33
CA PHE A 54 13.90 9.89 -13.89
C PHE A 54 13.96 11.35 -14.34
N ALA A 55 12.92 11.87 -15.00
CA ALA A 55 12.85 13.28 -15.39
C ALA A 55 12.92 14.21 -14.18
N TYR A 56 12.30 13.84 -13.06
CA TYR A 56 12.42 14.56 -11.79
C TYR A 56 13.89 14.60 -11.32
N TRP A 57 14.56 13.43 -11.22
CA TRP A 57 15.92 13.34 -10.70
C TRP A 57 16.99 13.94 -11.62
N LEU A 58 16.73 14.07 -12.91
CA LEU A 58 17.63 14.81 -13.83
C LEU A 58 17.67 16.31 -13.52
N LYS A 59 16.61 16.86 -12.92
CA LYS A 59 16.49 18.29 -12.62
C LYS A 59 16.65 18.64 -11.16
N ASN A 60 16.46 17.68 -10.25
CA ASN A 60 16.41 17.91 -8.81
C ASN A 60 17.42 17.02 -8.08
N LYS A 61 18.11 17.58 -7.08
CA LYS A 61 19.08 16.85 -6.24
C LYS A 61 18.49 16.38 -4.91
N HIS A 62 17.28 16.84 -4.57
CA HIS A 62 16.62 16.58 -3.29
C HIS A 62 15.18 16.16 -3.50
N VAL A 63 14.68 15.35 -2.59
CA VAL A 63 13.25 15.02 -2.50
C VAL A 63 12.51 16.26 -1.96
N ILE A 64 11.54 16.75 -2.72
CA ILE A 64 10.72 17.91 -2.30
C ILE A 64 9.60 17.51 -1.35
N GLU A 65 9.19 16.23 -1.38
CA GLU A 65 8.08 15.71 -0.59
C GLU A 65 8.33 14.22 -0.30
N TYR A 66 8.11 13.81 0.96
CA TYR A 66 8.26 12.41 1.39
C TYR A 66 7.42 11.43 0.54
N LEU A 67 6.23 11.86 0.13
CA LEU A 67 5.29 11.07 -0.68
C LEU A 67 5.53 11.18 -2.19
N LEU A 68 6.68 11.69 -2.63
CA LEU A 68 6.99 11.89 -4.06
C LEU A 68 6.69 10.65 -4.93
N PRO A 69 7.03 9.41 -4.58
CA PRO A 69 6.68 8.24 -5.38
C PRO A 69 5.16 8.08 -5.57
N ASN A 70 4.40 8.32 -4.50
CA ASN A 70 2.94 8.24 -4.52
C ASN A 70 2.32 9.31 -5.41
N LEU A 71 2.88 10.53 -5.36
CA LEU A 71 2.46 11.65 -6.20
C LEU A 71 2.73 11.38 -7.67
N ILE A 72 3.90 10.81 -8.00
CA ILE A 72 4.25 10.43 -9.37
C ILE A 72 3.27 9.38 -9.92
N ILE A 73 2.96 8.34 -9.16
CA ILE A 73 1.98 7.31 -9.58
C ILE A 73 0.63 7.97 -9.84
N THR A 74 0.16 8.78 -8.88
CA THR A 74 -1.12 9.48 -8.99
C THR A 74 -1.17 10.41 -10.20
N LEU A 75 -0.09 11.17 -10.43
CA LEU A 75 0.03 12.06 -11.58
C LEU A 75 -0.06 11.30 -12.90
N VAL A 76 0.73 10.24 -13.06
CA VAL A 76 0.77 9.43 -14.29
C VAL A 76 -0.61 8.82 -14.58
N VAL A 77 -1.26 8.22 -13.58
CA VAL A 77 -2.58 7.61 -13.77
C VAL A 77 -3.66 8.66 -14.05
N LYS A 78 -3.65 9.80 -13.37
CA LYS A 78 -4.62 10.88 -13.64
C LYS A 78 -4.43 11.55 -14.98
N SER A 79 -3.18 11.66 -15.45
CA SER A 79 -2.88 12.28 -16.75
C SER A 79 -3.15 11.34 -17.94
N ASN A 80 -3.36 10.06 -17.68
CA ASN A 80 -3.67 9.05 -18.69
C ASN A 80 -4.88 8.23 -18.22
N PRO A 81 -6.11 8.71 -18.48
CA PRO A 81 -7.33 8.07 -17.96
C PRO A 81 -7.48 6.59 -18.32
N GLU A 82 -6.94 6.17 -19.47
CA GLU A 82 -6.91 4.77 -19.90
C GLU A 82 -6.13 3.88 -18.92
N PHE A 83 -5.07 4.39 -18.28
CA PHE A 83 -4.33 3.62 -17.26
C PHE A 83 -5.17 3.37 -16.00
N GLY A 84 -5.95 4.38 -15.60
CA GLY A 84 -6.79 4.29 -14.41
C GLY A 84 -7.98 3.34 -14.55
N GLN A 85 -8.52 3.19 -15.76
CA GLN A 85 -9.67 2.32 -16.03
C GLN A 85 -9.33 0.84 -15.89
N GLU A 86 -8.08 0.46 -16.14
CA GLU A 86 -7.60 -0.93 -16.11
C GLU A 86 -7.14 -1.39 -14.71
N ILE A 87 -7.06 -0.47 -13.73
CA ILE A 87 -6.58 -0.79 -12.38
C ILE A 87 -7.74 -1.38 -11.56
N PRO A 88 -7.66 -2.66 -11.14
CA PRO A 88 -8.63 -3.22 -10.21
C PRO A 88 -8.71 -2.40 -8.93
N TYR A 89 -9.91 -2.21 -8.41
CA TYR A 89 -10.10 -1.43 -7.19
C TYR A 89 -9.84 -2.27 -5.93
N MET A 90 -8.94 -1.77 -5.09
CA MET A 90 -8.74 -2.26 -3.72
C MET A 90 -8.45 -1.06 -2.81
N ASN A 91 -9.25 -0.91 -1.76
CA ASN A 91 -9.09 0.21 -0.83
C ASN A 91 -7.85 0.00 0.07
N SER A 92 -6.93 0.96 0.05
CA SER A 92 -5.74 0.98 0.89
C SER A 92 -6.04 1.05 2.39
N ASP A 93 -7.16 1.69 2.78
CA ASP A 93 -7.50 1.91 4.19
C ASP A 93 -7.67 0.59 4.95
N TYR A 94 -8.23 -0.44 4.31
CA TYR A 94 -8.38 -1.78 4.89
C TYR A 94 -7.02 -2.43 5.13
N SER A 95 -6.12 -2.34 4.16
CA SER A 95 -4.77 -2.87 4.28
C SER A 95 -3.91 -2.11 5.28
N GLU A 96 -4.17 -0.82 5.48
CA GLU A 96 -3.43 0.04 6.41
C GLU A 96 -3.97 -0.03 7.84
N TYR A 97 -5.10 -0.71 8.06
CA TYR A 97 -5.69 -0.79 9.39
C TYR A 97 -4.75 -1.49 10.40
N LEU A 98 -4.08 -2.57 9.98
CA LEU A 98 -3.15 -3.30 10.84
C LEU A 98 -2.04 -2.40 11.38
N VAL A 99 -1.48 -1.50 10.56
CA VAL A 99 -0.44 -0.54 11.01
C VAL A 99 -0.93 0.33 12.17
N LYS A 100 -2.21 0.67 12.20
CA LYS A 100 -2.79 1.56 13.21
C LYS A 100 -2.96 0.89 14.56
N VAL A 101 -2.98 -0.43 14.58
CA VAL A 101 -3.24 -1.24 15.79
C VAL A 101 -2.05 -2.08 16.24
N LEU A 102 -0.87 -1.88 15.64
CA LEU A 102 0.33 -2.66 15.99
C LEU A 102 0.74 -2.54 17.46
N ALA A 103 0.48 -1.39 18.10
CA ALA A 103 0.77 -1.14 19.50
C ALA A 103 -0.39 -1.56 20.45
N ASP A 104 -1.56 -1.91 19.92
CA ASP A 104 -2.69 -2.34 20.75
C ASP A 104 -2.42 -3.74 21.31
N ASP A 105 -3.07 -4.06 22.45
CA ASP A 105 -3.08 -5.39 22.99
C ASP A 105 -3.66 -6.38 21.98
N TYR A 106 -2.99 -7.52 21.81
CA TYR A 106 -3.46 -8.57 20.92
C TYR A 106 -4.82 -9.11 21.37
N SER A 107 -5.72 -9.26 20.43
CA SER A 107 -7.03 -9.89 20.63
C SER A 107 -7.36 -10.75 19.41
N GLU A 108 -7.67 -12.01 19.64
CA GLU A 108 -8.05 -12.93 18.58
C GLU A 108 -9.33 -12.48 17.86
N GLU A 109 -10.31 -11.93 18.59
CA GLU A 109 -11.53 -11.39 18.00
C GLU A 109 -11.20 -10.25 17.02
N LYS A 110 -10.37 -9.30 17.45
CA LYS A 110 -9.92 -8.16 16.61
C LYS A 110 -9.09 -8.65 15.43
N TRP A 111 -8.22 -9.64 15.64
CA TRP A 111 -7.43 -10.25 14.58
C TRP A 111 -8.30 -10.93 13.52
N ASN A 112 -9.29 -11.72 13.94
CA ASN A 112 -10.23 -12.35 13.03
C ASN A 112 -11.08 -11.34 12.25
N TRP A 113 -11.37 -10.19 12.83
CA TRP A 113 -12.02 -9.09 12.13
C TRP A 113 -11.08 -8.45 11.10
N ILE A 114 -9.81 -8.18 11.47
CA ILE A 114 -8.80 -7.61 10.57
C ILE A 114 -8.59 -8.51 9.34
N LYS A 115 -8.47 -9.82 9.53
CA LYS A 115 -8.33 -10.78 8.44
C LYS A 115 -9.52 -10.76 7.45
N LYS A 116 -10.71 -10.43 7.92
CA LYS A 116 -11.90 -10.31 7.06
C LYS A 116 -11.93 -9.03 6.22
N LEU A 117 -11.17 -8.00 6.59
CA LEU A 117 -11.11 -6.75 5.81
C LEU A 117 -10.34 -6.95 4.51
N THR A 118 -9.24 -7.70 4.56
CA THR A 118 -8.34 -7.96 3.42
C THR A 118 -7.35 -9.05 3.78
N GLY A 119 -6.85 -9.76 2.77
CA GLY A 119 -5.72 -10.69 2.93
C GLY A 119 -4.35 -10.04 2.75
N ILE A 120 -4.28 -8.73 2.48
CA ILE A 120 -3.02 -8.00 2.23
C ILE A 120 -2.91 -6.86 3.23
N HIS A 121 -1.96 -6.94 4.15
CA HIS A 121 -1.79 -5.97 5.22
C HIS A 121 -0.47 -5.20 5.08
N LYS A 122 -0.55 -3.88 5.15
CA LYS A 122 0.62 -3.02 5.23
C LYS A 122 1.25 -3.15 6.62
N LEU A 123 2.58 -3.17 6.66
CA LEU A 123 3.37 -3.01 7.88
C LEU A 123 4.16 -1.71 7.83
N THR A 124 4.79 -1.36 8.96
CA THR A 124 5.69 -0.21 9.06
C THR A 124 7.09 -0.67 9.48
N TYR A 125 8.10 0.08 9.09
CA TYR A 125 9.47 -0.02 9.62
C TYR A 125 9.72 0.97 10.77
N LYS A 126 8.75 1.88 11.00
CA LYS A 126 8.82 2.87 12.08
C LYS A 126 8.28 2.23 13.35
N LEU A 127 9.14 1.47 14.03
CA LEU A 127 8.81 0.83 15.29
C LEU A 127 9.11 1.79 16.44
N SER A 128 8.25 1.78 17.45
CA SER A 128 8.43 2.49 18.72
C SER A 128 8.41 1.46 19.85
N PRO A 129 8.93 1.79 21.06
CA PRO A 129 8.86 0.89 22.20
C PRO A 129 7.46 0.38 22.51
N ASP A 130 6.43 1.19 22.28
CA ASP A 130 5.02 0.82 22.50
C ASP A 130 4.58 -0.29 21.53
N ILE A 131 5.03 -0.22 20.25
CA ILE A 131 4.74 -1.26 19.25
C ILE A 131 5.48 -2.57 19.63
N GLU A 132 6.71 -2.47 20.11
CA GLU A 132 7.56 -3.62 20.45
C GLU A 132 7.29 -4.19 21.84
N ALA A 133 6.34 -3.64 22.60
CA ALA A 133 5.97 -4.13 23.93
C ALA A 133 5.34 -5.53 23.86
N GLU A 134 5.49 -6.29 24.95
CA GLU A 134 4.90 -7.61 25.08
C GLU A 134 3.36 -7.56 25.01
N GLY A 135 2.75 -8.56 24.40
CA GLY A 135 1.31 -8.69 24.27
C GLY A 135 0.69 -7.84 23.15
N THR A 136 1.47 -7.05 22.41
CA THR A 136 0.96 -6.24 21.30
C THR A 136 0.67 -7.07 20.05
N PHE A 137 -0.14 -6.52 19.12
CA PHE A 137 -0.32 -7.12 17.79
C PHE A 137 1.02 -7.34 17.07
N TYR A 138 1.94 -6.39 17.14
CA TYR A 138 3.26 -6.54 16.52
C TYR A 138 4.01 -7.75 17.05
N LYS A 139 4.08 -7.92 18.36
CA LYS A 139 4.77 -9.06 18.99
C LYS A 139 4.12 -10.38 18.59
N ALA A 140 2.80 -10.47 18.66
CA ALA A 140 2.07 -11.66 18.25
C ALA A 140 2.38 -12.04 16.79
N LEU A 141 2.45 -11.05 15.86
CA LEU A 141 2.77 -11.28 14.45
C LEU A 141 4.19 -11.83 14.23
N ILE A 142 5.22 -11.26 14.91
CA ILE A 142 6.61 -11.68 14.68
C ILE A 142 6.96 -13.00 15.38
N GLU A 143 6.27 -13.36 16.45
CA GLU A 143 6.49 -14.60 17.20
C GLU A 143 5.73 -15.80 16.60
N ASN A 144 5.07 -15.62 15.45
CA ASN A 144 4.22 -16.63 14.82
C ASN A 144 3.13 -17.21 15.76
N SER A 145 2.72 -16.40 16.76
CA SER A 145 1.69 -16.79 17.74
C SER A 145 0.28 -16.66 17.14
N ILE A 146 0.18 -16.27 15.88
CA ILE A 146 -1.10 -16.01 15.19
C ILE A 146 -1.24 -17.03 14.08
N GLU A 147 -2.02 -18.07 14.34
CA GLU A 147 -2.52 -19.01 13.33
C GLU A 147 -3.79 -18.48 12.64
#